data_5acc83c11a7ad960559b24214a59c253
#
_entry.id   5acc83c11a7ad960559b24214a59c253
#
_cell.length_a   1.000
_cell.length_b   1.000
_cell.length_c   1.000
_cell.angle_alpha   90.00
_cell.angle_beta   90.00
_cell.angle_gamma   90.00
#
_symmetry.space_group_name_H-M   'P 1'
#
loop_
_entity.id
_entity.type
_entity.pdbx_description
1 polymer ?
#
loop_
_entity_poly.entity_id
_entity_poly.type
_entity_poly.pdbx_seq_one_letter_code
_entity_poly.pdbx_strand_id
1 'polypeptide(L)'
;MNIIAIKGRLVRDPECKKTQNGVTVCNITVAVYRAYSNGGEKQTDFFDCVFWRQGAEFVGKYFSKGKEIIVQGEMQSRKWQDKDGNNRISWEIKNAHAEFCGGKSDNSTPVAPVSDFAVLNDDTIEFPF
;
A
#
# COMPACT_ATOMS: atom_id res chain seq x y z
N MET A 1 5.66 -2.50 20.54
CA MET A 1 5.64 -1.68 19.30
C MET A 1 5.37 -2.59 18.13
N ASN A 2 4.48 -2.19 17.26
CA ASN A 2 4.08 -3.02 16.12
C ASN A 2 3.98 -2.12 14.90
N ILE A 3 5.03 -2.12 14.11
CA ILE A 3 5.09 -1.25 12.93
C ILE A 3 5.56 -2.08 11.76
N ILE A 4 4.86 -1.97 10.65
CA ILE A 4 5.29 -2.59 9.41
C ILE A 4 5.18 -1.56 8.31
N ALA A 5 6.15 -1.52 7.44
CA ALA A 5 6.13 -0.65 6.27
C ALA A 5 6.52 -1.48 5.06
N ILE A 6 5.72 -1.38 4.01
CA ILE A 6 5.99 -2.13 2.79
C ILE A 6 5.85 -1.21 1.60
N LYS A 7 6.50 -1.58 0.52
CA LYS A 7 6.36 -0.90 -0.75
C LYS A 7 6.13 -1.96 -1.81
N GLY A 8 5.10 -1.79 -2.59
CA GLY A 8 4.77 -2.76 -3.62
C GLY A 8 3.76 -2.19 -4.59
N ARG A 9 3.04 -3.10 -5.26
CA ARG A 9 2.05 -2.70 -6.24
C ARG A 9 0.72 -3.34 -5.90
N LEU A 10 -0.35 -2.61 -6.17
CA LEU A 10 -1.69 -3.17 -5.96
C LEU A 10 -1.93 -4.27 -6.97
N VAL A 11 -2.47 -5.39 -6.51
CA VAL A 11 -2.77 -6.51 -7.41
C VAL A 11 -4.11 -6.34 -8.09
N ARG A 12 -4.95 -5.45 -7.57
CA ARG A 12 -6.24 -5.14 -8.17
C ARG A 12 -6.69 -3.78 -7.64
N ASP A 13 -7.76 -3.26 -8.20
CA ASP A 13 -8.27 -1.97 -7.77
C ASP A 13 -8.74 -2.05 -6.32
N PRO A 14 -8.66 -0.96 -5.57
CA PRO A 14 -9.13 -0.97 -4.19
C PRO A 14 -10.61 -1.30 -4.11
N GLU A 15 -10.96 -2.09 -3.11
CA GLU A 15 -12.35 -2.38 -2.84
C GLU A 15 -12.80 -1.49 -1.69
N CYS A 16 -13.58 -0.50 -1.98
CA CYS A 16 -14.00 0.48 -1.00
C CYS A 16 -15.50 0.42 -0.81
N LYS A 17 -15.93 0.55 0.44
CA LYS A 17 -17.34 0.56 0.75
C LYS A 17 -17.56 1.37 1.99
N LYS A 18 -18.81 1.63 2.30
CA LYS A 18 -19.16 2.38 3.50
C LYS A 18 -19.81 1.45 4.49
N THR A 19 -19.47 1.64 5.76
CA THR A 19 -20.11 0.88 6.83
C THR A 19 -21.49 1.45 7.09
N GLN A 20 -22.23 0.82 7.99
CA GLN A 20 -23.55 1.30 8.34
C GLN A 20 -23.50 2.70 8.89
N ASN A 21 -22.42 3.07 9.52
CA ASN A 21 -22.30 4.41 10.10
C ASN A 21 -21.77 5.43 9.09
N GLY A 22 -21.65 5.05 7.83
CA GLY A 22 -21.20 5.98 6.82
C GLY A 22 -19.68 6.15 6.74
N VAL A 23 -18.94 5.29 7.40
CA VAL A 23 -17.48 5.39 7.40
C VAL A 23 -16.93 4.63 6.21
N THR A 24 -16.04 5.26 5.46
CA THR A 24 -15.42 4.62 4.31
C THR A 24 -14.32 3.67 4.76
N VAL A 25 -14.31 2.48 4.19
CA VAL A 25 -13.25 1.50 4.43
C VAL A 25 -12.83 0.94 3.09
N CYS A 26 -11.52 0.83 2.86
CA CYS A 26 -10.98 0.26 1.63
C CYS A 26 -10.03 -0.86 1.97
N ASN A 27 -10.12 -1.93 1.19
CA ASN A 27 -9.19 -3.05 1.28
C ASN A 27 -8.38 -3.11 0.01
N ILE A 28 -7.08 -3.33 0.16
CA ILE A 28 -6.23 -3.56 -0.99
C ILE A 28 -5.31 -4.72 -0.69
N THR A 29 -4.79 -5.33 -1.74
CA THR A 29 -3.75 -6.34 -1.62
C THR A 29 -2.53 -5.82 -2.36
N VAL A 30 -1.40 -5.83 -1.68
CA VAL A 30 -0.16 -5.30 -2.22
C VAL A 30 0.82 -6.44 -2.44
N ALA A 31 1.39 -6.50 -3.62
CA ALA A 31 2.40 -7.50 -3.96
C ALA A 31 3.78 -6.89 -3.73
N VAL A 32 4.59 -7.57 -2.94
CA VAL A 32 5.93 -7.12 -2.62
C VAL A 32 6.91 -8.20 -3.06
N TYR A 33 7.85 -7.83 -3.92
CA TYR A 33 8.83 -8.78 -4.39
C TYR A 33 9.97 -8.87 -3.40
N ARG A 34 10.42 -10.10 -3.14
CA ARG A 34 11.53 -10.29 -2.23
C ARG A 34 12.82 -9.85 -2.90
N ALA A 35 13.70 -9.25 -2.09
CA ALA A 35 14.97 -8.77 -2.60
C ALA A 35 15.85 -9.92 -3.08
N TYR A 36 15.74 -11.07 -2.42
CA TYR A 36 16.52 -12.23 -2.82
C TYR A 36 15.60 -13.39 -3.12
N SER A 37 16.00 -14.20 -4.09
CA SER A 37 15.26 -15.42 -4.35
C SER A 37 16.27 -16.55 -4.47
N ASN A 38 15.95 -17.66 -3.86
CA ASN A 38 16.79 -18.82 -3.95
C ASN A 38 16.57 -19.47 -5.30
N GLY A 39 17.62 -19.84 -5.96
CA GLY A 39 17.46 -20.53 -7.22
C GLY A 39 17.04 -19.68 -8.38
N GLY A 40 17.07 -18.39 -8.23
CA GLY A 40 16.78 -17.51 -9.34
C GLY A 40 15.31 -17.24 -9.59
N GLU A 41 14.42 -17.86 -8.83
CA GLU A 41 13.01 -17.59 -9.00
C GLU A 41 12.58 -16.43 -8.14
N LYS A 42 11.84 -15.53 -8.71
CA LYS A 42 11.32 -14.39 -7.95
C LYS A 42 10.18 -14.85 -7.10
N GLN A 43 10.19 -14.42 -5.87
CA GLN A 43 9.10 -14.71 -4.95
C GLN A 43 8.39 -13.43 -4.57
N THR A 44 7.09 -13.54 -4.43
CA THR A 44 6.25 -12.39 -4.14
C THR A 44 5.44 -12.69 -2.89
N ASP A 45 5.39 -11.75 -2.00
CA ASP A 45 4.53 -11.84 -0.83
C ASP A 45 3.36 -10.90 -1.03
N PHE A 46 2.20 -11.31 -0.56
CA PHE A 46 0.99 -10.53 -0.70
C PHE A 46 0.51 -10.08 0.67
N PHE A 47 0.23 -8.80 0.79
CA PHE A 47 -0.21 -8.23 2.06
C PHE A 47 -1.58 -7.61 1.88
N ASP A 48 -2.51 -7.98 2.74
CA ASP A 48 -3.82 -7.36 2.76
C ASP A 48 -3.77 -6.15 3.67
N CYS A 49 -4.25 -5.02 3.20
CA CYS A 49 -4.19 -3.78 3.93
C CYS A 49 -5.58 -3.19 4.02
N VAL A 50 -5.90 -2.64 5.19
CA VAL A 50 -7.22 -2.06 5.44
C VAL A 50 -7.05 -0.60 5.81
N PHE A 51 -7.76 0.26 5.10
CA PHE A 51 -7.73 1.70 5.33
C PHE A 51 -9.10 2.19 5.75
N TRP A 52 -9.13 3.18 6.62
CA TRP A 52 -10.38 3.72 7.14
C TRP A 52 -10.45 5.23 6.94
N ARG A 53 -11.66 5.72 6.75
CA ARG A 53 -11.95 7.15 6.74
C ARG A 53 -11.16 7.89 5.67
N GLN A 54 -10.45 8.91 6.02
CA GLN A 54 -9.72 9.70 5.04
C GLN A 54 -8.66 8.89 4.32
N GLY A 55 -8.01 7.98 5.01
CA GLY A 55 -7.04 7.11 4.38
C GLY A 55 -7.68 6.23 3.33
N ALA A 56 -8.89 5.74 3.61
CA ALA A 56 -9.61 4.92 2.66
C ALA A 56 -10.00 5.74 1.43
N GLU A 57 -10.46 6.96 1.65
CA GLU A 57 -10.84 7.81 0.53
C GLU A 57 -9.63 8.16 -0.33
N PHE A 58 -8.50 8.40 0.30
CA PHE A 58 -7.27 8.69 -0.41
C PHE A 58 -6.87 7.51 -1.29
N VAL A 59 -6.89 6.30 -0.73
CA VAL A 59 -6.50 5.12 -1.48
C VAL A 59 -7.48 4.86 -2.62
N GLY A 60 -8.77 4.99 -2.35
CA GLY A 60 -9.76 4.73 -3.39
C GLY A 60 -9.71 5.73 -4.52
N LYS A 61 -9.25 6.95 -4.22
CA LYS A 61 -9.24 7.99 -5.23
C LYS A 61 -7.97 7.97 -6.07
N TYR A 62 -6.83 7.68 -5.47
CA TYR A 62 -5.56 7.87 -6.14
C TYR A 62 -4.82 6.60 -6.51
N PHE A 63 -5.28 5.44 -6.09
CA PHE A 63 -4.56 4.20 -6.38
C PHE A 63 -5.42 3.23 -7.17
N SER A 64 -4.77 2.47 -8.02
CA SER A 64 -5.47 1.50 -8.85
C SER A 64 -4.54 0.32 -9.09
N LYS A 65 -5.06 -0.71 -9.73
CA LYS A 65 -4.30 -1.92 -10.02
C LYS A 65 -2.98 -1.58 -10.69
N GLY A 66 -1.92 -2.14 -10.19
CA GLY A 66 -0.58 -1.98 -10.76
C GLY A 66 0.19 -0.77 -10.28
N LYS A 67 -0.45 0.14 -9.56
CA LYS A 67 0.24 1.33 -9.12
C LYS A 67 1.08 1.03 -7.89
N GLU A 68 2.22 1.68 -7.79
CA GLU A 68 3.08 1.51 -6.63
C GLU A 68 2.57 2.28 -5.44
N ILE A 69 2.73 1.71 -4.28
CA ILE A 69 2.23 2.31 -3.05
C ILE A 69 3.18 1.97 -1.91
N ILE A 70 3.32 2.89 -0.98
CA ILE A 70 3.99 2.65 0.29
C ILE A 70 2.91 2.60 1.34
N VAL A 71 2.88 1.52 2.13
CA VAL A 71 1.90 1.35 3.19
C VAL A 71 2.62 1.15 4.51
N GLN A 72 2.18 1.88 5.51
CA GLN A 72 2.71 1.73 6.85
C GLN A 72 1.55 1.51 7.80
N GLY A 73 1.69 0.58 8.72
CA GLY A 73 0.61 0.31 9.67
C GLY A 73 1.04 -0.70 10.71
N GLU A 74 0.07 -1.44 11.19
CA GLU A 74 0.29 -2.47 12.21
C GLU A 74 -0.10 -3.81 11.63
N MET A 75 0.70 -4.82 11.91
CA MET A 75 0.37 -6.17 11.45
C MET A 75 -0.51 -6.82 12.52
N GLN A 76 -1.70 -7.17 12.16
CA GLN A 76 -2.64 -7.78 13.09
C GLN A 76 -3.17 -9.08 12.53
N SER A 77 -3.37 -10.05 13.42
CA SER A 77 -3.96 -11.31 13.02
C SER A 77 -5.44 -11.31 13.35
N ARG A 78 -6.18 -12.08 12.59
CA ARG A 78 -7.61 -12.24 12.81
C ARG A 78 -7.93 -13.72 12.70
N LYS A 79 -8.57 -14.25 13.72
CA LYS A 79 -8.96 -15.66 13.73
C LYS A 79 -10.36 -15.79 13.13
N TRP A 80 -10.54 -16.84 12.34
CA TRP A 80 -11.83 -17.09 11.73
C TRP A 80 -11.97 -18.58 11.44
N GLN A 81 -13.16 -19.01 11.12
CA GLN A 81 -13.41 -20.41 10.78
C GLN A 81 -13.89 -20.46 9.34
N ASP A 82 -13.41 -21.46 8.61
CA ASP A 82 -13.84 -21.63 7.24
C ASP A 82 -15.13 -22.47 7.22
N LYS A 83 -15.60 -22.78 6.03
CA LYS A 83 -16.86 -23.50 5.89
C LYS A 83 -16.82 -24.87 6.48
N ASP A 84 -15.65 -25.46 6.57
CA ASP A 84 -15.49 -26.80 7.11
C ASP A 84 -15.27 -26.79 8.62
N GLY A 85 -15.33 -25.63 9.23
CA GLY A 85 -15.13 -25.53 10.67
C GLY A 85 -13.68 -25.50 11.10
N ASN A 86 -12.76 -25.41 10.17
CA ASN A 86 -11.34 -25.34 10.52
C ASN A 86 -10.98 -23.92 10.98
N ASN A 87 -10.16 -23.87 12.02
CA ASN A 87 -9.70 -22.57 12.50
C ASN A 87 -8.61 -22.03 11.59
N ARG A 88 -8.73 -20.77 11.25
CA ARG A 88 -7.79 -20.13 10.35
C ARG A 88 -7.35 -18.81 10.93
N ILE A 89 -6.18 -18.35 10.51
CA ILE A 89 -5.66 -17.06 10.94
C ILE A 89 -5.29 -16.29 9.68
N SER A 90 -5.77 -15.07 9.59
CA SER A 90 -5.40 -14.16 8.52
C SER A 90 -4.62 -13.00 9.11
N TRP A 91 -3.67 -12.49 8.36
CA TRP A 91 -2.85 -11.37 8.78
C TRP A 91 -3.14 -10.19 7.89
N GLU A 92 -3.37 -9.05 8.51
CA GLU A 92 -3.71 -7.83 7.78
C GLU A 92 -2.93 -6.67 8.33
N ILE A 93 -2.61 -5.70 7.48
CA ILE A 93 -2.03 -4.46 7.94
C ILE A 93 -3.18 -3.53 8.23
N LYS A 94 -3.34 -3.13 9.48
CA LYS A 94 -4.41 -2.25 9.91
C LYS A 94 -3.88 -0.93 10.39
N ASN A 95 -4.77 0.02 10.56
CA ASN A 95 -4.42 1.39 10.89
C ASN A 95 -3.42 1.88 9.85
N ALA A 96 -3.70 1.55 8.61
CA ALA A 96 -2.75 1.74 7.54
C ALA A 96 -2.76 3.17 7.02
N HIS A 97 -1.61 3.59 6.58
CA HIS A 97 -1.40 4.91 6.02
C HIS A 97 -0.69 4.69 4.68
N ALA A 98 -1.18 5.32 3.64
CA ALA A 98 -0.63 5.14 2.30
C ALA A 98 0.09 6.39 1.84
N GLU A 99 1.16 6.18 1.10
CA GLU A 99 1.90 7.29 0.50
C GLU A 99 2.22 6.96 -0.94
N PHE A 100 2.34 7.99 -1.75
CA PHE A 100 2.77 7.81 -3.12
C PHE A 100 4.23 7.42 -3.16
N CYS A 101 4.56 6.58 -4.13
CA CYS A 101 5.95 6.39 -4.46
C CYS A 101 6.34 7.50 -5.41
N GLY A 102 7.55 7.83 -5.44
CA GLY A 102 7.96 8.95 -6.22
C GLY A 102 7.87 8.82 -7.71
N GLY A 103 7.41 7.83 -8.19
CA GLY A 103 7.40 7.64 -9.57
C GLY A 103 6.43 8.42 -10.31
N LYS A 104 6.47 8.92 -11.08
CA LYS A 104 5.66 9.44 -11.76
C LYS A 104 4.85 8.85 -12.48
N SER A 105 4.50 8.54 -12.63
CA SER A 105 3.73 7.88 -13.13
C SER A 105 3.13 8.21 -14.15
N ASP A 106 2.95 8.06 -14.58
CA ASP A 106 2.29 8.10 -15.49
C ASP A 106 1.61 9.16 -15.65
N ASN A 107 1.45 9.70 -15.82
CA ASN A 107 0.76 10.67 -15.99
C ASN A 107 0.85 11.71 -15.45
N SER A 108 0.97 11.77 -15.31
CA SER A 108 0.87 12.61 -14.91
C SER A 108 0.95 13.64 -14.69
N THR A 109 0.98 14.06 -14.57
CA THR A 109 0.90 14.94 -14.35
C THR A 109 1.48 15.70 -13.87
N PRO A 110 1.63 16.11 -13.87
CA PRO A 110 2.05 16.97 -13.65
C PRO A 110 2.88 17.30 -12.91
N VAL A 111 3.15 17.20 -12.70
CA VAL A 111 3.87 17.39 -12.09
C VAL A 111 4.58 18.43 -11.98
N ALA A 112 4.47 18.76 -12.45
CA ALA A 112 4.94 19.93 -12.51
C ALA A 112 5.61 20.46 -11.47
N PRO A 113 5.02 20.68 -10.71
CA PRO A 113 5.56 21.33 -9.70
C PRO A 113 6.77 20.81 -9.32
N VAL A 114 6.78 19.84 -9.36
CA VAL A 114 7.81 19.20 -8.96
C VAL A 114 8.91 19.69 -9.51
N SER A 115 8.85 19.82 -10.60
CA SER A 115 9.93 20.15 -11.21
C SER A 115 10.54 21.21 -10.54
N ASP A 116 9.91 22.01 -10.11
CA ASP A 116 10.47 22.96 -9.57
C ASP A 116 11.30 22.61 -8.61
N PHE A 117 10.92 22.06 -7.77
CA PHE A 117 11.61 21.77 -6.76
C PHE A 117 12.64 20.98 -7.01
N ALA A 118 12.53 20.36 -7.88
CA ALA A 118 13.46 19.45 -8.14
C ALA A 118 14.65 20.24 -8.26
N VAL A 119 14.52 21.13 -8.73
CA VAL A 119 15.55 21.77 -8.88
C VAL A 119 16.29 21.95 -7.79
N LEU A 120 15.85 22.09 -7.10
CA LEU A 120 16.48 22.19 -6.08
C LEU A 120 17.08 21.25 -5.65
N ASN A 121 16.96 20.67 -5.97
CA ASN A 121 17.43 19.86 -5.52
C ASN A 121 18.25 19.35 -5.71
N ASP A 122 18.25 19.28 -6.19
CA ASP A 122 19.00 18.85 -6.34
C ASP A 122 19.92 19.00 -5.73
N ASP A 123 19.95 19.39 -5.55
CA ASP A 123 20.72 19.62 -4.98
C ASP A 123 20.91 19.23 -4.01
N THR A 124 20.39 19.19 -3.81
CA THR A 124 20.38 18.89 -2.94
C THR A 124 20.57 18.01 -2.56
N ILE A 125 20.47 17.61 -2.88
CA ILE A 125 20.53 16.82 -2.52
C ILE A 125 21.24 16.22 -2.14
N GLU A 126 21.51 16.20 -2.09
CA GLU A 126 22.12 15.64 -1.83
C GLU A 126 22.27 15.08 -0.93
N PHE A 127 22.08 14.87 -0.56
CA PHE A 127 22.07 14.33 0.34
C PHE A 127 22.54 13.43 0.47
N PRO A 128 22.67 13.22 0.77
CA PRO A 128 23.17 12.41 0.96
C PRO A 128 22.92 11.46 1.44
N PHE A 129 22.68 10.92 1.56
CA PHE A 129 22.46 10.04 2.22
C PHE A 129 22.80 9.22 1.75
#